data_9c2a0f94ee07476ea7a4c0aa92d0dc5d
#
_entry.id   9c2a0f94ee07476ea7a4c0aa92d0dc5d
#
_cell.length_a   1.000
_cell.length_b   1.000
_cell.length_c   1.000
_cell.angle_alpha   90.00
_cell.angle_beta   90.00
_cell.angle_gamma   90.00
#
_symmetry.space_group_name_H-M   'P 1'
#
loop_
_entity.id
_entity.type
_entity.pdbx_description
1 polymer ?
#
loop_
_entity_poly.entity_id
_entity_poly.type
_entity_poly.pdbx_seq_one_letter_code
_entity_poly.pdbx_strand_id
1 'polypeptide(L)'
;MAATDEKIDEILSKILDRICQNPLIFVSETDIHFLVMGELMKIPELSYDSLHSTNLTIGLNKQGKPSENKYKTMAVHKEYGHHDLPRARSDIVILNPKEIEKIDDPLNLKVNERWIEPDYIFEFGTEKAARSEDIFKKHLNSDIKKTKKARKKGYVIHIQRNICKSRGIRRSKNRSKYEGYSDVIKRSLTGIDPKIKVLVILVDIGNEGRGIYKEGKIKIFKNGKFIGVNKNKVKEEIKKIL
;
A
#
# COMPACT_ATOMS: atom_id res chain seq x y z
N MET A 1 -18.45 3.63 13.50
CA MET A 1 -18.66 3.85 12.03
C MET A 1 -17.59 3.05 11.31
N ALA A 2 -17.95 2.19 10.38
CA ALA A 2 -16.95 1.45 9.60
C ALA A 2 -16.02 2.41 8.84
N ALA A 3 -14.75 2.02 8.65
CA ALA A 3 -13.85 2.77 7.78
C ALA A 3 -14.48 2.91 6.40
N THR A 4 -14.66 4.14 5.94
CA THR A 4 -15.24 4.44 4.61
C THR A 4 -14.13 4.62 3.59
N ASP A 5 -14.43 4.38 2.32
CA ASP A 5 -13.50 4.60 1.21
C ASP A 5 -12.92 6.01 1.25
N GLU A 6 -13.78 7.02 1.45
CA GLU A 6 -13.39 8.44 1.53
C GLU A 6 -12.36 8.73 2.63
N LYS A 7 -12.53 8.10 3.79
CA LYS A 7 -11.62 8.29 4.93
C LYS A 7 -10.26 7.65 4.67
N ILE A 8 -10.25 6.49 4.02
CA ILE A 8 -9.02 5.80 3.61
C ILE A 8 -8.31 6.61 2.51
N ASP A 9 -9.04 7.08 1.50
CA ASP A 9 -8.50 7.90 0.41
C ASP A 9 -7.91 9.22 0.95
N GLU A 10 -8.57 9.85 1.93
CA GLU A 10 -8.05 11.04 2.60
C GLU A 10 -6.73 10.77 3.34
N ILE A 11 -6.66 9.67 4.09
CA ILE A 11 -5.45 9.25 4.81
C ILE A 11 -4.31 8.99 3.82
N LEU A 12 -4.57 8.19 2.78
CA LEU A 12 -3.56 7.88 1.77
C LEU A 12 -3.08 9.14 1.06
N SER A 13 -4.00 10.02 0.63
CA SER A 13 -3.62 11.25 -0.04
C SER A 13 -2.75 12.15 0.83
N LYS A 14 -3.04 12.24 2.13
CA LYS A 14 -2.24 13.01 3.10
C LYS A 14 -0.84 12.43 3.30
N ILE A 15 -0.74 11.09 3.44
CA ILE A 15 0.56 10.42 3.62
C ILE A 15 1.41 10.59 2.36
N LEU A 16 0.82 10.33 1.19
CA LEU A 16 1.52 10.38 -0.08
C LEU A 16 1.95 11.82 -0.43
N ASP A 17 1.15 12.81 -0.11
CA ASP A 17 1.54 14.22 -0.20
C ASP A 17 2.77 14.49 0.69
N ARG A 18 2.73 14.06 1.96
CA ARG A 18 3.86 14.21 2.89
C ARG A 18 5.14 13.54 2.37
N ILE A 19 5.02 12.35 1.78
CA ILE A 19 6.14 11.63 1.15
C ILE A 19 6.67 12.41 -0.05
N CYS A 20 5.80 12.96 -0.89
CA CYS A 20 6.20 13.76 -2.04
C CYS A 20 6.88 15.08 -1.64
N GLN A 21 6.40 15.71 -0.56
CA GLN A 21 7.02 16.92 -0.02
C GLN A 21 8.41 16.65 0.59
N ASN A 22 8.59 15.45 1.18
CA ASN A 22 9.81 15.03 1.86
C ASN A 22 10.22 13.62 1.41
N PRO A 23 10.72 13.46 0.19
CA PRO A 23 10.94 12.13 -0.41
C PRO A 23 12.02 11.31 0.28
N LEU A 24 12.80 11.91 1.17
CA LEU A 24 13.81 11.22 1.99
C LEU A 24 13.28 10.79 3.37
N ILE A 25 11.99 11.01 3.67
CA ILE A 25 11.38 10.61 4.95
C ILE A 25 11.33 9.08 5.12
N PHE A 26 11.40 8.34 4.03
CA PHE A 26 11.47 6.88 4.07
C PHE A 26 12.76 6.37 3.41
N VAL A 27 13.32 5.32 3.99
CA VAL A 27 14.51 4.62 3.49
C VAL A 27 14.11 3.34 2.75
N SER A 28 13.04 2.72 3.21
CA SER A 28 12.54 1.45 2.71
C SER A 28 11.02 1.47 2.52
N GLU A 29 10.50 0.47 1.84
CA GLU A 29 9.07 0.21 1.70
C GLU A 29 8.40 -0.01 3.06
N THR A 30 9.13 -0.65 3.99
CA THR A 30 8.65 -0.86 5.35
C THR A 30 8.34 0.45 6.08
N ASP A 31 9.09 1.53 5.81
CA ASP A 31 8.81 2.84 6.42
C ASP A 31 7.47 3.41 5.91
N ILE A 32 7.13 3.15 4.63
CA ILE A 32 5.83 3.52 4.07
C ILE A 32 4.72 2.74 4.78
N HIS A 33 4.92 1.42 5.01
CA HIS A 33 3.97 0.60 5.75
C HIS A 33 3.71 1.16 7.14
N PHE A 34 4.76 1.55 7.88
CA PHE A 34 4.61 2.14 9.21
C PHE A 34 3.84 3.47 9.19
N LEU A 35 4.12 4.33 8.21
CA LEU A 35 3.40 5.59 8.07
C LEU A 35 1.91 5.35 7.80
N VAL A 36 1.60 4.43 6.89
CA VAL A 36 0.21 4.11 6.54
C VAL A 36 -0.52 3.45 7.70
N MET A 37 0.06 2.42 8.32
CA MET A 37 -0.53 1.75 9.47
C MET A 37 -0.77 2.73 10.63
N GLY A 38 0.21 3.58 10.94
CA GLY A 38 0.10 4.56 12.02
C GLY A 38 -1.05 5.56 11.80
N GLU A 39 -1.33 5.96 10.57
CA GLU A 39 -2.47 6.82 10.27
C GLU A 39 -3.81 6.04 10.22
N LEU A 40 -3.82 4.82 9.69
CA LEU A 40 -5.02 3.97 9.71
C LEU A 40 -5.47 3.65 11.13
N MET A 41 -4.54 3.40 12.05
CA MET A 41 -4.84 3.10 13.46
C MET A 41 -5.36 4.30 14.26
N LYS A 42 -5.38 5.51 13.70
CA LYS A 42 -6.09 6.66 14.28
C LYS A 42 -7.60 6.61 14.02
N ILE A 43 -8.04 5.73 13.12
CA ILE A 43 -9.47 5.44 12.96
C ILE A 43 -9.90 4.58 14.14
N PRO A 44 -10.89 5.00 14.97
CA PRO A 44 -11.22 4.30 16.20
C PRO A 44 -11.47 2.80 16.01
N GLU A 45 -12.17 2.41 14.96
CA GLU A 45 -12.53 1.02 14.67
C GLU A 45 -11.34 0.17 14.19
N LEU A 46 -10.22 0.79 13.82
CA LEU A 46 -8.99 0.14 13.37
C LEU A 46 -7.86 0.25 14.39
N SER A 47 -8.09 0.96 15.50
CA SER A 47 -7.08 1.20 16.53
C SER A 47 -6.71 -0.07 17.30
N TYR A 48 -5.60 -0.02 18.03
CA TYR A 48 -5.21 -1.09 18.96
C TYR A 48 -6.24 -1.33 20.07
N ASP A 49 -7.00 -0.31 20.45
CA ASP A 49 -8.02 -0.40 21.49
C ASP A 49 -9.31 -1.06 20.96
N SER A 50 -9.47 -1.16 19.64
CA SER A 50 -10.64 -1.76 18.99
C SER A 50 -10.35 -3.19 18.57
N LEU A 51 -10.21 -4.09 19.53
CA LEU A 51 -10.07 -5.51 19.28
C LEU A 51 -11.42 -6.14 18.99
N HIS A 52 -11.51 -6.86 17.87
CA HIS A 52 -12.72 -7.59 17.47
C HIS A 52 -12.66 -9.00 18.03
N SER A 53 -13.71 -9.39 18.75
CA SER A 53 -13.85 -10.72 19.32
C SER A 53 -14.22 -11.72 18.22
N THR A 54 -13.52 -12.85 18.20
CA THR A 54 -13.89 -14.01 17.37
C THR A 54 -14.87 -14.92 18.12
N ASN A 55 -15.40 -15.93 17.48
CA ASN A 55 -16.14 -17.02 18.16
C ASN A 55 -15.22 -18.01 18.86
N LEU A 56 -13.91 -17.92 18.63
CA LEU A 56 -12.94 -18.75 19.31
C LEU A 56 -12.90 -18.49 20.81
N THR A 57 -13.07 -19.55 21.57
CA THR A 57 -12.92 -19.51 23.03
C THR A 57 -11.48 -19.85 23.42
N ILE A 58 -10.90 -19.06 24.32
CA ILE A 58 -9.54 -19.28 24.82
C ILE A 58 -9.59 -19.93 26.20
N GLY A 59 -9.03 -21.15 26.28
CA GLY A 59 -8.87 -21.88 27.52
C GLY A 59 -10.15 -22.51 28.05
N LEU A 60 -10.01 -23.16 29.21
CA LEU A 60 -11.08 -23.78 29.93
C LEU A 60 -11.30 -23.03 31.26
N ASN A 61 -12.54 -23.03 31.72
CA ASN A 61 -12.86 -22.52 33.05
C ASN A 61 -12.43 -23.54 34.14
N LYS A 62 -12.63 -23.19 35.40
CA LYS A 62 -12.28 -24.09 36.55
C LYS A 62 -12.98 -25.43 36.52
N GLN A 63 -14.08 -25.56 35.80
CA GLN A 63 -14.87 -26.82 35.64
C GLN A 63 -14.48 -27.61 34.39
N GLY A 64 -13.41 -27.22 33.68
CA GLY A 64 -12.96 -27.87 32.45
C GLY A 64 -13.85 -27.63 31.22
N LYS A 65 -14.80 -26.69 31.30
CA LYS A 65 -15.64 -26.25 30.19
C LYS A 65 -15.00 -25.06 29.45
N PRO A 66 -15.33 -24.85 28.16
CA PRO A 66 -14.87 -23.66 27.43
C PRO A 66 -15.10 -22.37 28.22
N SER A 67 -14.08 -21.55 28.35
CA SER A 67 -14.20 -20.28 29.04
C SER A 67 -15.05 -19.28 28.23
N GLU A 68 -15.52 -18.22 28.86
CA GLU A 68 -16.19 -17.11 28.14
C GLU A 68 -15.20 -16.19 27.43
N ASN A 69 -13.89 -16.37 27.65
CA ASN A 69 -12.86 -15.55 27.04
C ASN A 69 -12.78 -15.86 25.54
N LYS A 70 -13.02 -14.87 24.73
CA LYS A 70 -12.91 -14.94 23.28
C LYS A 70 -11.55 -14.45 22.81
N TYR A 71 -11.02 -15.10 21.75
CA TYR A 71 -9.85 -14.58 21.05
C TYR A 71 -10.21 -13.23 20.41
N LYS A 72 -9.31 -12.28 20.50
CA LYS A 72 -9.49 -10.95 19.94
C LYS A 72 -8.36 -10.61 19.00
N THR A 73 -8.66 -9.92 17.90
CA THR A 73 -7.67 -9.46 16.93
C THR A 73 -8.02 -8.07 16.41
N MET A 74 -7.04 -7.39 15.86
CA MET A 74 -7.24 -6.12 15.17
C MET A 74 -7.85 -6.36 13.78
N ALA A 75 -8.42 -5.31 13.19
CA ALA A 75 -8.86 -5.34 11.79
C ALA A 75 -7.73 -5.07 10.80
N VAL A 76 -6.65 -4.40 11.20
CA VAL A 76 -5.50 -4.07 10.33
C VAL A 76 -4.39 -5.09 10.54
N HIS A 77 -3.93 -5.69 9.44
CA HIS A 77 -2.83 -6.65 9.45
C HIS A 77 -1.77 -6.29 8.41
N LYS A 78 -0.49 -6.53 8.75
CA LYS A 78 0.66 -6.46 7.86
C LYS A 78 1.04 -7.87 7.39
N GLU A 79 1.59 -7.96 6.16
CA GLU A 79 2.07 -9.24 5.61
C GLU A 79 0.99 -10.34 5.60
N TYR A 80 -0.23 -9.97 5.22
CA TYR A 80 -1.36 -10.88 5.21
C TYR A 80 -1.29 -11.86 4.04
N GLY A 81 -1.31 -13.15 4.34
CA GLY A 81 -1.24 -14.20 3.31
C GLY A 81 -2.53 -14.36 2.51
N HIS A 82 -2.44 -15.02 1.37
CA HIS A 82 -3.59 -15.33 0.50
C HIS A 82 -3.73 -16.83 0.31
N HIS A 83 -4.93 -17.37 0.50
CA HIS A 83 -5.22 -18.79 0.39
C HIS A 83 -4.85 -19.38 -0.98
N ASP A 84 -5.26 -18.70 -2.05
CA ASP A 84 -5.12 -19.16 -3.43
C ASP A 84 -3.90 -18.60 -4.16
N LEU A 85 -3.05 -17.88 -3.45
CA LEU A 85 -1.76 -17.38 -3.93
C LEU A 85 -0.64 -17.83 -2.97
N PRO A 86 -0.20 -19.09 -3.05
CA PRO A 86 0.82 -19.62 -2.14
C PRO A 86 2.05 -18.74 -2.08
N ARG A 87 2.50 -18.42 -0.86
CA ARG A 87 3.64 -17.52 -0.56
C ARG A 87 3.42 -16.04 -0.92
N ALA A 88 2.28 -15.65 -1.51
CA ALA A 88 1.96 -14.24 -1.69
C ALA A 88 1.44 -13.66 -0.38
N ARG A 89 1.94 -12.48 -0.04
CA ARG A 89 1.45 -11.70 1.10
C ARG A 89 1.14 -10.30 0.63
N SER A 90 0.05 -9.74 1.17
CA SER A 90 -0.24 -8.31 0.99
C SER A 90 0.43 -7.49 2.07
N ASP A 91 0.94 -6.33 1.68
CA ASP A 91 1.70 -5.47 2.57
C ASP A 91 0.87 -5.01 3.76
N ILE A 92 -0.35 -4.51 3.50
CA ILE A 92 -1.30 -4.13 4.53
C ILE A 92 -2.70 -4.53 4.07
N VAL A 93 -3.52 -5.04 5.00
CA VAL A 93 -4.94 -5.30 4.76
C VAL A 93 -5.81 -4.73 5.88
N ILE A 94 -7.06 -4.44 5.54
CA ILE A 94 -8.11 -4.16 6.52
C ILE A 94 -9.16 -5.26 6.37
N LEU A 95 -9.35 -6.04 7.42
CA LEU A 95 -10.36 -7.08 7.51
C LEU A 95 -11.70 -6.48 7.92
N ASN A 96 -12.79 -7.13 7.51
CA ASN A 96 -14.11 -6.75 7.98
C ASN A 96 -14.32 -7.25 9.42
N PRO A 97 -14.63 -6.37 10.38
CA PRO A 97 -14.88 -6.76 11.77
C PRO A 97 -15.95 -7.85 11.91
N LYS A 98 -17.02 -7.78 11.12
CA LYS A 98 -18.11 -8.77 11.14
C LYS A 98 -17.68 -10.15 10.66
N GLU A 99 -16.68 -10.23 9.78
CA GLU A 99 -16.11 -11.52 9.35
C GLU A 99 -15.16 -12.07 10.40
N ILE A 100 -14.42 -11.18 11.11
CA ILE A 100 -13.60 -11.58 12.27
C ILE A 100 -14.47 -12.25 13.35
N GLU A 101 -15.65 -11.67 13.63
CA GLU A 101 -16.59 -12.24 14.62
C GLU A 101 -17.07 -13.64 14.30
N LYS A 102 -17.04 -14.07 13.04
CA LYS A 102 -17.46 -15.40 12.61
C LYS A 102 -16.39 -16.49 12.74
N ILE A 103 -15.15 -16.11 13.08
CA ILE A 103 -14.04 -17.06 13.18
C ILE A 103 -14.26 -17.97 14.36
N ASP A 104 -14.37 -19.26 14.12
CA ASP A 104 -14.59 -20.33 15.08
C ASP A 104 -13.41 -21.31 15.18
N ASP A 105 -12.41 -21.19 14.32
CA ASP A 105 -11.20 -22.03 14.24
C ASP A 105 -9.94 -21.16 14.20
N PRO A 106 -8.93 -21.40 15.09
CA PRO A 106 -7.65 -20.70 15.05
C PRO A 106 -6.90 -20.85 13.74
N LEU A 107 -7.10 -21.95 13.02
CA LEU A 107 -6.50 -22.17 11.71
C LEU A 107 -7.03 -21.18 10.66
N ASN A 108 -8.23 -20.65 10.87
CA ASN A 108 -8.79 -19.60 10.02
C ASN A 108 -8.07 -18.25 10.18
N LEU A 109 -7.28 -18.07 11.26
CA LEU A 109 -6.39 -16.92 11.48
C LEU A 109 -4.96 -17.19 10.98
N LYS A 110 -4.62 -18.47 10.74
CA LYS A 110 -3.29 -18.92 10.28
C LYS A 110 -3.39 -19.65 8.95
N VAL A 111 -2.72 -19.08 8.03
CA VAL A 111 -1.93 -19.66 6.93
C VAL A 111 -2.55 -20.69 5.98
N ASN A 112 -3.59 -21.41 6.09
CA ASN A 112 -3.82 -22.39 5.01
C ASN A 112 -5.24 -22.74 4.55
N GLU A 113 -6.31 -22.47 5.27
CA GLU A 113 -7.55 -23.08 4.79
C GLU A 113 -8.79 -22.20 4.61
N ARG A 114 -8.94 -21.09 5.33
CA ARG A 114 -10.07 -20.15 5.13
C ARG A 114 -9.70 -18.74 5.59
N TRP A 115 -8.99 -18.03 4.76
CA TRP A 115 -8.69 -16.61 4.99
C TRP A 115 -9.95 -15.77 4.90
N ILE A 116 -10.08 -14.81 5.82
CA ILE A 116 -11.05 -13.74 5.66
C ILE A 116 -10.62 -12.91 4.45
N GLU A 117 -11.51 -12.74 3.50
CA GLU A 117 -11.27 -11.80 2.40
C GLU A 117 -11.22 -10.38 2.93
N PRO A 118 -10.10 -9.67 2.74
CA PRO A 118 -9.98 -8.29 3.20
C PRO A 118 -10.98 -7.35 2.52
N ASP A 119 -11.52 -6.40 3.26
CA ASP A 119 -12.27 -5.29 2.66
C ASP A 119 -11.34 -4.41 1.82
N TYR A 120 -10.13 -4.15 2.33
CA TYR A 120 -9.12 -3.33 1.64
C TYR A 120 -7.76 -4.03 1.61
N ILE A 121 -7.05 -3.90 0.50
CA ILE A 121 -5.69 -4.38 0.31
C ILE A 121 -4.83 -3.23 -0.19
N PHE A 122 -3.66 -3.05 0.42
CA PHE A 122 -2.67 -2.06 0.03
C PHE A 122 -1.38 -2.78 -0.33
N GLU A 123 -0.84 -2.45 -1.50
CA GLU A 123 0.44 -2.91 -2.01
C GLU A 123 1.32 -1.70 -2.30
N PHE A 124 2.56 -1.75 -1.86
CA PHE A 124 3.51 -0.67 -2.03
C PHE A 124 4.73 -1.13 -2.83
N GLY A 125 5.28 -0.23 -3.62
CA GLY A 125 6.51 -0.47 -4.35
C GLY A 125 7.40 0.77 -4.35
N THR A 126 8.70 0.54 -4.25
CA THR A 126 9.73 1.58 -4.29
C THR A 126 10.66 1.38 -5.48
N GLU A 127 11.68 2.23 -5.61
CA GLU A 127 12.69 2.12 -6.67
C GLU A 127 13.41 0.77 -6.70
N LYS A 128 13.40 0.00 -5.62
CA LYS A 128 13.96 -1.36 -5.60
C LYS A 128 13.17 -2.32 -6.49
N ALA A 129 11.85 -2.16 -6.53
CA ALA A 129 10.94 -2.93 -7.39
C ALA A 129 11.04 -2.52 -8.87
N ALA A 130 11.72 -1.41 -9.19
CA ALA A 130 11.80 -0.86 -10.53
C ALA A 130 13.24 -0.82 -11.10
N ARG A 131 14.08 -1.78 -10.75
CA ARG A 131 15.48 -1.87 -11.21
C ARG A 131 15.59 -2.03 -12.73
N SER A 132 14.65 -2.76 -13.35
CA SER A 132 14.47 -2.87 -14.80
C SER A 132 13.00 -2.82 -15.13
N GLU A 133 12.68 -2.63 -16.42
CA GLU A 133 11.30 -2.62 -16.92
C GLU A 133 10.58 -3.94 -16.64
N ASP A 134 11.25 -5.07 -16.90
CA ASP A 134 10.68 -6.40 -16.65
C ASP A 134 10.41 -6.69 -15.18
N ILE A 135 11.33 -6.29 -14.28
CA ILE A 135 11.15 -6.43 -12.85
C ILE A 135 9.97 -5.56 -12.40
N PHE A 136 9.92 -4.31 -12.85
CA PHE A 136 8.82 -3.40 -12.55
C PHE A 136 7.47 -3.96 -13.02
N LYS A 137 7.40 -4.45 -14.27
CA LYS A 137 6.20 -5.08 -14.83
C LYS A 137 5.73 -6.27 -14.00
N LYS A 138 6.65 -7.17 -13.66
CA LYS A 138 6.33 -8.35 -12.83
C LYS A 138 5.79 -7.95 -11.47
N HIS A 139 6.42 -6.97 -10.82
CA HIS A 139 6.02 -6.48 -9.51
C HIS A 139 4.65 -5.82 -9.56
N LEU A 140 4.45 -4.86 -10.46
CA LEU A 140 3.18 -4.16 -10.65
C LEU A 140 2.01 -5.13 -10.93
N ASN A 141 2.21 -6.10 -11.82
CA ASN A 141 1.18 -7.10 -12.14
C ASN A 141 0.90 -8.04 -10.96
N SER A 142 1.92 -8.40 -10.18
CA SER A 142 1.76 -9.20 -8.96
C SER A 142 0.90 -8.45 -7.94
N ASP A 143 1.18 -7.18 -7.72
CA ASP A 143 0.46 -6.34 -6.76
C ASP A 143 -0.98 -6.11 -7.20
N ILE A 144 -1.22 -5.85 -8.49
CA ILE A 144 -2.57 -5.79 -9.07
C ILE A 144 -3.31 -7.11 -8.86
N LYS A 145 -2.65 -8.26 -9.04
CA LYS A 145 -3.26 -9.58 -8.83
C LYS A 145 -3.68 -9.79 -7.37
N LYS A 146 -2.84 -9.40 -6.41
CA LYS A 146 -3.15 -9.48 -4.98
C LYS A 146 -4.33 -8.57 -4.62
N THR A 147 -4.32 -7.32 -5.09
CA THR A 147 -5.39 -6.35 -4.77
C THR A 147 -6.75 -6.70 -5.35
N LYS A 148 -6.84 -7.55 -6.39
CA LYS A 148 -8.12 -8.09 -6.89
C LYS A 148 -8.91 -8.85 -5.84
N LYS A 149 -8.24 -9.35 -4.79
CA LYS A 149 -8.85 -10.08 -3.68
C LYS A 149 -9.56 -9.19 -2.66
N ALA A 150 -9.36 -7.88 -2.71
CA ALA A 150 -10.10 -6.96 -1.86
C ALA A 150 -11.60 -7.01 -2.19
N ARG A 151 -12.45 -7.06 -1.17
CA ARG A 151 -13.92 -7.02 -1.33
C ARG A 151 -14.40 -5.65 -1.79
N LYS A 152 -13.86 -4.58 -1.21
CA LYS A 152 -14.25 -3.20 -1.49
C LYS A 152 -13.26 -2.52 -2.42
N LYS A 153 -12.01 -2.33 -1.99
CA LYS A 153 -11.05 -1.53 -2.75
C LYS A 153 -9.62 -2.03 -2.59
N GLY A 154 -8.89 -2.11 -3.69
CA GLY A 154 -7.47 -2.42 -3.72
C GLY A 154 -6.65 -1.19 -4.10
N TYR A 155 -5.51 -1.00 -3.44
CA TYR A 155 -4.58 0.09 -3.71
C TYR A 155 -3.21 -0.45 -4.07
N VAL A 156 -2.72 -0.09 -5.24
CA VAL A 156 -1.34 -0.36 -5.69
C VAL A 156 -0.63 0.98 -5.80
N ILE A 157 0.34 1.21 -4.94
CA ILE A 157 1.01 2.51 -4.81
C ILE A 157 2.51 2.32 -4.99
N HIS A 158 3.03 2.76 -6.13
CA HIS A 158 4.45 2.72 -6.43
C HIS A 158 5.06 4.13 -6.37
N ILE A 159 6.05 4.32 -5.50
CA ILE A 159 6.76 5.59 -5.34
C ILE A 159 8.20 5.39 -5.77
N GLN A 160 8.57 6.01 -6.89
CA GLN A 160 9.89 5.89 -7.48
C GLN A 160 10.68 7.16 -7.25
N ARG A 161 11.76 7.07 -6.48
CA ARG A 161 12.69 8.19 -6.27
C ARG A 161 13.80 8.12 -7.30
N ASN A 162 13.93 9.16 -8.07
CA ASN A 162 15.04 9.33 -9.00
C ASN A 162 16.12 10.21 -8.38
N ILE A 163 17.09 9.61 -7.72
CA ILE A 163 18.19 10.33 -7.10
C ILE A 163 19.29 10.52 -8.15
N CYS A 164 19.39 11.74 -8.69
CA CYS A 164 20.46 12.10 -9.59
C CYS A 164 21.80 12.16 -8.84
N LYS A 165 22.66 11.17 -9.05
CA LYS A 165 24.03 11.21 -8.55
C LYS A 165 24.84 12.18 -9.43
N SER A 166 24.98 13.42 -9.00
CA SER A 166 25.91 14.36 -9.64
C SER A 166 27.34 14.04 -9.22
N ARG A 167 27.99 13.11 -9.89
CA ARG A 167 29.44 13.11 -9.97
C ARG A 167 29.82 13.48 -11.42
N GLY A 168 30.17 14.73 -11.64
CA GLY A 168 31.11 15.22 -12.67
C GLY A 168 30.96 14.78 -14.13
N ILE A 169 29.96 14.01 -14.50
CA ILE A 169 29.79 13.46 -15.84
C ILE A 169 28.58 14.15 -16.48
N ARG A 170 28.86 14.78 -17.60
CA ARG A 170 27.95 15.43 -18.56
C ARG A 170 26.49 15.06 -18.35
N ARG A 171 25.66 16.08 -18.17
CA ARG A 171 24.20 16.02 -18.24
C ARG A 171 23.78 15.19 -19.47
N SER A 172 23.78 13.88 -19.35
CA SER A 172 23.03 13.09 -20.29
C SER A 172 21.58 13.57 -20.13
N LYS A 173 20.88 13.75 -21.23
CA LYS A 173 19.44 14.08 -21.31
C LYS A 173 18.62 12.91 -20.71
N ASN A 174 18.88 12.57 -19.47
CA ASN A 174 18.24 11.43 -18.80
C ASN A 174 16.84 11.85 -18.41
N ARG A 175 15.91 11.65 -19.34
CA ARG A 175 14.56 11.26 -18.94
C ARG A 175 14.75 10.21 -17.84
N SER A 176 14.09 10.40 -16.69
CA SER A 176 14.06 9.36 -15.68
C SER A 176 13.76 8.03 -16.38
N LYS A 177 14.56 6.98 -16.14
CA LYS A 177 14.29 5.65 -16.73
C LYS A 177 12.85 5.19 -16.48
N TYR A 178 12.24 5.66 -15.39
CA TYR A 178 10.87 5.34 -15.00
C TYR A 178 9.82 6.00 -15.90
N GLU A 179 10.12 7.13 -16.55
CA GLU A 179 9.23 7.70 -17.57
C GLU A 179 9.13 6.78 -18.80
N GLY A 180 10.20 6.05 -19.10
CA GLY A 180 10.21 5.01 -20.14
C GLY A 180 9.26 3.85 -19.85
N TYR A 181 8.84 3.64 -18.59
CA TYR A 181 7.91 2.57 -18.24
C TYR A 181 6.43 2.91 -18.44
N SER A 182 6.13 4.06 -19.03
CA SER A 182 4.75 4.52 -19.28
C SER A 182 3.92 3.49 -20.05
N ASP A 183 4.49 2.85 -21.07
CA ASP A 183 3.80 1.84 -21.88
C ASP A 183 3.53 0.55 -21.09
N VAL A 184 4.44 0.17 -20.21
CA VAL A 184 4.25 -0.97 -19.30
C VAL A 184 3.12 -0.69 -18.34
N ILE A 185 3.11 0.48 -17.72
CA ILE A 185 2.04 0.89 -16.79
C ILE A 185 0.71 0.90 -17.54
N LYS A 186 0.64 1.56 -18.71
CA LYS A 186 -0.58 1.62 -19.52
C LYS A 186 -1.14 0.23 -19.83
N ARG A 187 -0.28 -0.70 -20.29
CA ARG A 187 -0.69 -2.09 -20.58
C ARG A 187 -1.18 -2.83 -19.32
N SER A 188 -0.51 -2.64 -18.19
CA SER A 188 -0.91 -3.26 -16.92
C SER A 188 -2.24 -2.72 -16.38
N LEU A 189 -2.62 -1.51 -16.76
CA LEU A 189 -3.89 -0.89 -16.35
C LEU A 189 -5.05 -1.17 -17.32
N THR A 190 -4.79 -1.78 -18.46
CA THR A 190 -5.84 -2.10 -19.43
C THR A 190 -6.77 -3.18 -18.88
N GLY A 191 -8.07 -2.89 -18.82
CA GLY A 191 -9.07 -3.83 -18.32
C GLY A 191 -9.01 -4.11 -16.81
N ILE A 192 -8.39 -3.22 -16.03
CA ILE A 192 -8.33 -3.35 -14.58
C ILE A 192 -9.72 -3.05 -13.97
N ASP A 193 -10.05 -3.78 -12.92
CA ASP A 193 -11.27 -3.57 -12.15
C ASP A 193 -11.29 -2.14 -11.56
N PRO A 194 -12.36 -1.36 -11.71
CA PRO A 194 -12.47 0.00 -11.17
C PRO A 194 -12.25 0.12 -9.66
N LYS A 195 -12.50 -0.97 -8.91
CA LYS A 195 -12.22 -1.01 -7.46
C LYS A 195 -10.73 -0.99 -7.14
N ILE A 196 -9.85 -1.25 -8.13
CA ILE A 196 -8.41 -1.24 -7.94
C ILE A 196 -7.87 0.13 -8.36
N LYS A 197 -7.27 0.82 -7.42
CA LYS A 197 -6.64 2.12 -7.62
C LYS A 197 -5.13 1.94 -7.77
N VAL A 198 -4.60 2.33 -8.90
CA VAL A 198 -3.16 2.23 -9.19
C VAL A 198 -2.58 3.63 -9.29
N LEU A 199 -1.65 3.91 -8.41
CA LEU A 199 -0.95 5.19 -8.33
C LEU A 199 0.55 4.98 -8.49
N VAL A 200 1.12 5.53 -9.54
CA VAL A 200 2.58 5.54 -9.75
C VAL A 200 3.08 6.97 -9.68
N ILE A 201 3.92 7.23 -8.69
CA ILE A 201 4.51 8.54 -8.42
C ILE A 201 6.01 8.47 -8.72
N LEU A 202 6.50 9.46 -9.44
CA LEU A 202 7.92 9.68 -9.67
C LEU A 202 8.34 10.97 -8.99
N VAL A 203 9.33 10.89 -8.11
CA VAL A 203 9.91 12.05 -7.43
C VAL A 203 11.37 12.17 -7.86
N ASP A 204 11.68 13.22 -8.62
CA ASP A 204 13.07 13.55 -8.98
C ASP A 204 13.74 14.27 -7.79
N ILE A 205 14.85 13.75 -7.33
CA ILE A 205 15.67 14.37 -6.27
C ILE A 205 16.97 14.85 -6.91
N GLY A 206 17.10 16.17 -7.07
CA GLY A 206 18.33 16.77 -7.55
C GLY A 206 19.44 16.67 -6.50
N ASN A 207 20.69 16.42 -6.94
CA ASN A 207 21.86 16.51 -6.08
C ASN A 207 22.79 17.60 -6.61
N GLU A 208 23.03 18.63 -5.81
CA GLU A 208 23.94 19.74 -6.15
C GLU A 208 25.40 19.44 -5.81
N GLY A 209 25.69 18.27 -5.31
CA GLY A 209 27.00 17.90 -4.77
C GLY A 209 27.10 18.16 -3.26
N ARG A 210 28.13 17.62 -2.62
CA ARG A 210 28.41 17.76 -1.16
C ARG A 210 27.22 17.37 -0.25
N GLY A 211 26.36 16.43 -0.68
CA GLY A 211 25.20 16.01 0.11
C GLY A 211 24.03 16.98 0.13
N ILE A 212 24.05 18.02 -0.70
CA ILE A 212 22.92 18.95 -0.83
C ILE A 212 21.97 18.43 -1.88
N TYR A 213 20.73 18.15 -1.47
CA TYR A 213 19.67 17.70 -2.34
C TYR A 213 18.72 18.89 -2.64
N LYS A 214 18.43 19.08 -3.93
CA LYS A 214 17.37 20.00 -4.36
C LYS A 214 16.04 19.28 -4.44
N GLU A 215 15.00 20.02 -4.10
CA GLU A 215 13.63 19.60 -4.37
C GLU A 215 13.43 19.29 -5.85
N GLY A 216 13.01 18.09 -6.12
CA GLY A 216 12.80 17.61 -7.47
C GLY A 216 11.39 17.85 -8.00
N LYS A 217 11.19 17.48 -9.24
CA LYS A 217 9.87 17.50 -9.88
C LYS A 217 9.08 16.27 -9.45
N ILE A 218 7.83 16.49 -9.06
CA ILE A 218 6.89 15.41 -8.78
C ILE A 218 6.10 15.14 -10.05
N LYS A 219 6.00 13.88 -10.46
CA LYS A 219 5.20 13.46 -11.60
C LYS A 219 4.29 12.30 -11.18
N ILE A 220 3.05 12.35 -11.61
CA ILE A 220 2.07 11.30 -11.35
C ILE A 220 1.67 10.69 -12.70
N PHE A 221 1.58 9.37 -12.76
CA PHE A 221 1.09 8.67 -13.95
C PHE A 221 -0.42 8.84 -14.07
N LYS A 222 -0.87 9.46 -15.16
CA LYS A 222 -2.28 9.74 -15.43
C LYS A 222 -2.51 9.79 -16.94
N ASN A 223 -3.61 9.22 -17.41
CA ASN A 223 -3.97 9.21 -18.84
C ASN A 223 -2.85 8.68 -19.75
N GLY A 224 -2.19 7.60 -19.33
CA GLY A 224 -1.16 6.92 -20.12
C GLY A 224 0.23 7.58 -20.14
N LYS A 225 0.46 8.61 -19.34
CA LYS A 225 1.76 9.32 -19.26
C LYS A 225 2.03 9.91 -17.88
N PHE A 226 3.29 10.22 -17.61
CA PHE A 226 3.66 10.99 -16.43
C PHE A 226 3.39 12.47 -16.63
N ILE A 227 2.62 13.07 -15.71
CA ILE A 227 2.27 14.48 -15.71
C ILE A 227 2.96 15.15 -14.52
N GLY A 228 3.68 16.26 -14.79
CA GLY A 228 4.26 17.08 -13.72
C GLY A 228 3.18 17.73 -12.85
N VAL A 229 3.37 17.66 -11.54
CA VAL A 229 2.42 18.18 -10.56
C VAL A 229 3.11 19.25 -9.71
N ASN A 230 2.42 20.37 -9.51
CA ASN A 230 2.87 21.39 -8.56
C ASN A 230 2.77 20.82 -7.13
N LYS A 231 3.79 21.03 -6.31
CA LYS A 231 3.85 20.57 -4.93
C LYS A 231 2.56 20.86 -4.14
N ASN A 232 2.03 22.06 -4.24
CA ASN A 232 0.84 22.48 -3.51
C ASN A 232 -0.45 21.81 -3.99
N LYS A 233 -0.42 21.07 -5.11
CA LYS A 233 -1.57 20.37 -5.70
C LYS A 233 -1.45 18.84 -5.64
N VAL A 234 -0.37 18.31 -5.08
CA VAL A 234 -0.10 16.88 -5.06
C VAL A 234 -1.23 16.10 -4.39
N LYS A 235 -1.66 16.55 -3.21
CA LYS A 235 -2.76 15.92 -2.47
C LYS A 235 -4.05 15.84 -3.30
N GLU A 236 -4.42 16.94 -3.96
CA GLU A 236 -5.63 17.00 -4.79
C GLU A 236 -5.53 16.07 -6.01
N GLU A 237 -4.37 16.04 -6.67
CA GLU A 237 -4.19 15.15 -7.83
C GLU A 237 -4.19 13.67 -7.43
N ILE A 238 -3.65 13.32 -6.27
CA ILE A 238 -3.73 11.98 -5.72
C ILE A 238 -5.18 11.60 -5.43
N LYS A 239 -5.95 12.46 -4.75
CA LYS A 239 -7.38 12.23 -4.46
C LYS A 239 -8.22 11.96 -5.71
N LYS A 240 -7.91 12.57 -6.85
CA LYS A 240 -8.62 12.33 -8.11
C LYS A 240 -8.36 10.93 -8.70
N ILE A 241 -7.32 10.23 -8.25
CA ILE A 241 -6.95 8.90 -8.73
C ILE A 241 -7.47 7.83 -7.78
N LEU A 242 -7.40 8.09 -6.48
CA LEU A 242 -7.91 7.20 -5.43
C LEU A 242 -9.44 7.20 -5.40
#